data_1344f5476310f702f8a46182ae950f02
#
_entry.id   1344f5476310f702f8a46182ae950f02
#
_cell.length_a   1.000
_cell.length_b   1.000
_cell.length_c   1.000
_cell.angle_alpha   90.00
_cell.angle_beta   90.00
_cell.angle_gamma   90.00
#
_symmetry.space_group_name_H-M   'P 1'
#
loop_
_entity.id
_entity.type
_entity.pdbx_description
1 polymer ?
#
loop_
_entity_poly.entity_id
_entity_poly.type
_entity_poly.pdbx_seq_one_letter_code
_entity_poly.pdbx_strand_id
1 'polypeptide(L)'
;MATPAKKQSFLGGAAILAAAVVIVKLIGAAYKIPLSNILGSAGQTYFDTAYQIYNFLLTFSTAGLPLAISRMTSQAHAKGLENEKRRIFSTAIWLFFGLGLVCSVLMFFRADALARFLNNSLAATAVQALAPAVFCVCLLACMRGYTQGQGNMTPTAVSQVLEALLKLGIGLPLAWYVLHICLLYT
;
A
#
# COMPACT_ATOMS: atom_id res chain seq x y z
N MET A 1 -13.31 -28.92 10.16
CA MET A 1 -14.50 -28.62 9.31
C MET A 1 -14.43 -27.17 8.87
N ALA A 2 -13.99 -26.93 7.63
CA ALA A 2 -13.97 -25.56 7.09
C ALA A 2 -15.37 -25.26 6.53
N THR A 3 -16.05 -24.27 7.09
CA THR A 3 -17.32 -23.74 6.58
C THR A 3 -17.15 -23.33 5.12
N PRO A 4 -18.03 -23.77 4.20
CA PRO A 4 -17.93 -23.38 2.80
C PRO A 4 -18.10 -21.87 2.70
N ALA A 5 -17.09 -21.17 2.19
CA ALA A 5 -17.14 -19.76 1.94
C ALA A 5 -18.32 -19.47 1.00
N LYS A 6 -19.33 -18.77 1.52
CA LYS A 6 -20.53 -18.36 0.79
C LYS A 6 -20.05 -17.60 -0.46
N LYS A 7 -20.34 -18.11 -1.66
CA LYS A 7 -20.00 -17.42 -2.93
C LYS A 7 -20.59 -16.02 -2.87
N GLN A 8 -19.73 -14.99 -2.72
CA GLN A 8 -20.21 -13.61 -2.77
C GLN A 8 -20.72 -13.34 -4.18
N SER A 9 -21.92 -12.76 -4.29
CA SER A 9 -22.39 -12.21 -5.54
C SER A 9 -21.39 -11.14 -6.01
N PHE A 10 -21.06 -11.13 -7.28
CA PHE A 10 -20.12 -10.14 -7.86
C PHE A 10 -20.49 -8.70 -7.49
N LEU A 11 -21.80 -8.38 -7.56
CA LEU A 11 -22.34 -7.08 -7.15
C LEU A 11 -22.12 -6.81 -5.65
N GLY A 12 -22.34 -7.82 -4.78
CA GLY A 12 -22.08 -7.69 -3.34
C GLY A 12 -20.61 -7.46 -3.03
N GLY A 13 -19.69 -8.14 -3.70
CA GLY A 13 -18.24 -7.94 -3.56
C GLY A 13 -17.81 -6.54 -4.00
N ALA A 14 -18.33 -6.06 -5.15
CA ALA A 14 -18.04 -4.72 -5.64
C ALA A 14 -18.58 -3.63 -4.69
N ALA A 15 -19.76 -3.80 -4.13
CA ALA A 15 -20.34 -2.87 -3.16
C ALA A 15 -19.53 -2.79 -1.86
N ILE A 16 -19.04 -3.92 -1.34
CA ILE A 16 -18.15 -3.97 -0.17
C ILE A 16 -16.86 -3.22 -0.43
N LEU A 17 -16.25 -3.42 -1.60
CA LEU A 17 -15.02 -2.74 -1.97
C LEU A 17 -15.22 -1.23 -2.14
N ALA A 18 -16.32 -0.81 -2.77
CA ALA A 18 -16.68 0.60 -2.92
C ALA A 18 -16.90 1.28 -1.56
N ALA A 19 -17.66 0.64 -0.66
CA ALA A 19 -17.85 1.14 0.71
C ALA A 19 -16.52 1.26 1.47
N ALA A 20 -15.64 0.25 1.37
CA ALA A 20 -14.31 0.31 1.99
C ALA A 20 -13.47 1.48 1.45
N VAL A 21 -13.48 1.74 0.14
CA VAL A 21 -12.76 2.86 -0.46
C VAL A 21 -13.27 4.21 0.06
N VAL A 22 -14.58 4.38 0.22
CA VAL A 22 -15.16 5.60 0.81
C VAL A 22 -14.70 5.78 2.26
N ILE A 23 -14.79 4.72 3.07
CA ILE A 23 -14.32 4.75 4.47
C ILE A 23 -12.83 5.10 4.55
N VAL A 24 -11.99 4.47 3.73
CA VAL A 24 -10.53 4.75 3.68
C VAL A 24 -10.26 6.20 3.31
N LYS A 25 -11.02 6.78 2.37
CA LYS A 25 -10.87 8.19 1.99
C LYS A 25 -11.26 9.14 3.13
N LEU A 26 -12.34 8.83 3.86
CA LEU A 26 -12.77 9.61 5.03
C LEU A 26 -11.71 9.56 6.14
N ILE A 27 -11.19 8.36 6.46
CA ILE A 27 -10.11 8.18 7.43
C ILE A 27 -8.83 8.91 6.97
N GLY A 28 -8.50 8.83 5.67
CA GLY A 28 -7.36 9.54 5.09
C GLY A 28 -7.47 11.06 5.20
N ALA A 29 -8.66 11.62 5.00
CA ALA A 29 -8.91 13.06 5.21
C ALA A 29 -8.76 13.43 6.70
N ALA A 30 -9.35 12.63 7.60
CA ALA A 30 -9.22 12.81 9.05
C ALA A 30 -7.76 12.69 9.52
N TYR A 31 -6.94 11.91 8.85
CA TYR A 31 -5.49 11.80 9.10
C TYR A 31 -4.72 13.02 8.58
N LYS A 32 -5.04 13.49 7.35
CA LYS A 32 -4.26 14.52 6.68
C LYS A 32 -4.39 15.90 7.35
N ILE A 33 -5.58 16.25 7.87
CA ILE A 33 -5.83 17.53 8.51
C ILE A 33 -4.96 17.75 9.78
N PRO A 34 -4.97 16.86 10.77
CA PRO A 34 -4.09 17.00 11.93
C PRO A 34 -2.60 16.90 11.56
N LEU A 35 -2.25 16.01 10.63
CA LEU A 35 -0.88 15.84 10.21
C LEU A 35 -0.29 17.14 9.61
N SER A 36 -1.05 17.84 8.76
CA SER A 36 -0.61 19.13 8.18
C SER A 36 -0.40 20.20 9.24
N ASN A 37 -1.24 20.23 10.27
CA ASN A 37 -1.09 21.17 11.39
C ASN A 37 0.14 20.85 12.26
N ILE A 38 0.45 19.56 12.44
CA ILE A 38 1.61 19.12 13.22
C ILE A 38 2.91 19.38 12.47
N LEU A 39 2.99 19.08 11.17
CA LEU A 39 4.21 19.21 10.38
C LEU A 39 4.55 20.67 10.01
N GLY A 40 3.55 21.55 9.98
CA GLY A 40 3.71 22.91 9.44
C GLY A 40 3.96 22.93 7.93
N SER A 41 4.16 24.12 7.35
CA SER A 41 4.29 24.29 5.89
C SER A 41 5.55 23.62 5.31
N ALA A 42 6.68 23.73 5.97
CA ALA A 42 7.94 23.15 5.51
C ALA A 42 7.93 21.60 5.60
N GLY A 43 7.51 21.06 6.74
CA GLY A 43 7.42 19.60 6.95
C GLY A 43 6.42 18.95 6.00
N GLN A 44 5.30 19.64 5.72
CA GLN A 44 4.32 19.17 4.74
C GLN A 44 4.94 19.04 3.34
N THR A 45 5.76 20.02 2.93
CA THR A 45 6.42 19.99 1.62
C THR A 45 7.38 18.78 1.49
N TYR A 46 8.16 18.49 2.55
CA TYR A 46 9.06 17.32 2.56
C TYR A 46 8.29 16.00 2.51
N PHE A 47 7.21 15.91 3.29
CA PHE A 47 6.35 14.74 3.30
C PHE A 47 5.69 14.52 1.93
N ASP A 48 5.10 15.56 1.33
CA ASP A 48 4.43 15.46 0.03
C ASP A 48 5.42 15.09 -1.09
N THR A 49 6.66 15.61 -1.06
CA THR A 49 7.73 15.22 -1.99
C THR A 49 8.07 13.74 -1.87
N ALA A 50 8.31 13.27 -0.65
CA ALA A 50 8.62 11.86 -0.41
C ALA A 50 7.45 10.94 -0.80
N TYR A 51 6.22 11.38 -0.54
CA TYR A 51 5.01 10.66 -0.89
C TYR A 51 4.76 10.59 -2.40
N GLN A 52 5.15 11.62 -3.17
CA GLN A 52 5.10 11.60 -4.63
C GLN A 52 6.06 10.54 -5.21
N ILE A 53 7.30 10.49 -4.72
CA ILE A 53 8.28 9.48 -5.13
C ILE A 53 7.78 8.07 -4.79
N TYR A 54 7.27 7.89 -3.58
CA TYR A 54 6.68 6.65 -3.13
C TYR A 54 5.53 6.20 -4.04
N ASN A 55 4.57 7.08 -4.35
CA ASN A 55 3.44 6.77 -5.22
C ASN A 55 3.87 6.46 -6.65
N PHE A 56 4.86 7.18 -7.19
CA PHE A 56 5.40 6.90 -8.51
C PHE A 56 5.99 5.50 -8.59
N LEU A 57 6.88 5.14 -7.68
CA LEU A 57 7.50 3.81 -7.64
C LEU A 57 6.47 2.71 -7.36
N LEU A 58 5.54 2.97 -6.47
CA LEU A 58 4.46 2.04 -6.16
C LEU A 58 3.56 1.79 -7.38
N THR A 59 3.14 2.86 -8.07
CA THR A 59 2.31 2.74 -9.27
C THR A 59 3.04 1.95 -10.35
N PHE A 60 4.31 2.23 -10.57
CA PHE A 60 5.13 1.50 -11.54
C PHE A 60 5.27 0.02 -11.17
N SER A 61 5.51 -0.27 -9.88
CA SER A 61 5.66 -1.62 -9.36
C SER A 61 4.36 -2.43 -9.35
N THR A 62 3.21 -1.77 -9.19
CA THR A 62 1.90 -2.44 -9.05
C THR A 62 0.99 -2.24 -10.26
N ALA A 63 1.41 -1.49 -11.28
CA ALA A 63 0.59 -1.21 -12.46
C ALA A 63 0.28 -2.49 -13.25
N GLY A 64 -0.98 -2.89 -13.23
CA GLY A 64 -1.47 -4.02 -14.02
C GLY A 64 -1.18 -5.43 -13.47
N LEU A 65 -0.13 -5.61 -12.66
CA LEU A 65 0.24 -6.92 -12.14
C LEU A 65 -0.84 -7.55 -11.23
N PRO A 66 -1.43 -6.85 -10.25
CA PRO A 66 -2.51 -7.40 -9.44
C PRO A 66 -3.73 -7.77 -10.27
N LEU A 67 -4.03 -7.01 -11.33
CA LEU A 67 -5.12 -7.29 -12.24
C LEU A 67 -4.85 -8.56 -13.06
N ALA A 68 -3.61 -8.74 -13.52
CA ALA A 68 -3.20 -9.96 -14.24
C ALA A 68 -3.35 -11.20 -13.34
N ILE A 69 -2.86 -11.13 -12.09
CA ILE A 69 -3.00 -12.21 -11.11
C ILE A 69 -4.47 -12.50 -10.83
N SER A 70 -5.29 -11.47 -10.64
CA SER A 70 -6.73 -11.62 -10.41
C SER A 70 -7.41 -12.35 -11.58
N ARG A 71 -7.09 -12.00 -12.83
CA ARG A 71 -7.62 -12.68 -14.02
C ARG A 71 -7.18 -14.14 -14.12
N MET A 72 -5.89 -14.43 -13.95
CA MET A 72 -5.36 -15.78 -14.00
C MET A 72 -5.94 -16.65 -12.89
N THR A 73 -6.02 -16.13 -11.67
CA THR A 73 -6.61 -16.81 -10.51
C THR A 73 -8.09 -17.08 -10.73
N SER A 74 -8.84 -16.12 -11.28
CA SER A 74 -10.26 -16.27 -11.59
C SER A 74 -10.50 -17.37 -12.64
N GLN A 75 -9.67 -17.45 -13.70
CA GLN A 75 -9.75 -18.50 -14.71
C GLN A 75 -9.46 -19.88 -14.12
N ALA A 76 -8.41 -20.00 -13.31
CA ALA A 76 -8.06 -21.26 -12.64
C ALA A 76 -9.14 -21.67 -11.62
N HIS A 77 -9.74 -20.69 -10.92
CA HIS A 77 -10.85 -20.94 -9.99
C HIS A 77 -12.11 -21.43 -10.70
N ALA A 78 -12.46 -20.82 -11.85
CA ALA A 78 -13.61 -21.25 -12.66
C ALA A 78 -13.47 -22.67 -13.20
N LYS A 79 -12.23 -23.09 -13.51
CA LYS A 79 -11.91 -24.45 -13.98
C LYS A 79 -11.72 -25.47 -12.86
N GLY A 80 -11.75 -25.05 -11.58
CA GLY A 80 -11.54 -25.95 -10.43
C GLY A 80 -10.10 -26.44 -10.26
N LEU A 81 -9.12 -25.78 -10.91
CA LEU A 81 -7.71 -26.21 -10.94
C LEU A 81 -6.95 -25.65 -9.72
N GLU A 82 -7.08 -26.31 -8.57
CA GLU A 82 -6.44 -25.86 -7.31
C GLU A 82 -4.92 -25.81 -7.39
N ASN A 83 -4.29 -26.77 -8.09
CA ASN A 83 -2.84 -26.82 -8.26
C ASN A 83 -2.32 -25.61 -9.10
N GLU A 84 -3.05 -25.21 -10.12
CA GLU A 84 -2.72 -24.03 -10.92
C GLU A 84 -2.84 -22.74 -10.09
N LYS A 85 -3.88 -22.61 -9.26
CA LYS A 85 -4.02 -21.45 -8.35
C LYS A 85 -2.82 -21.31 -7.41
N ARG A 86 -2.37 -22.44 -6.82
CA ARG A 86 -1.17 -22.45 -5.98
C ARG A 86 0.08 -22.02 -6.73
N ARG A 87 0.25 -22.51 -7.96
CA ARG A 87 1.40 -22.17 -8.80
C ARG A 87 1.39 -20.71 -9.19
N ILE A 88 0.23 -20.15 -9.61
CA ILE A 88 0.06 -18.73 -9.90
C ILE A 88 0.43 -17.89 -8.68
N PHE A 89 -0.08 -18.23 -7.51
CA PHE A 89 0.20 -17.49 -6.27
C PHE A 89 1.69 -17.52 -5.89
N SER A 90 2.32 -18.70 -5.93
CA SER A 90 3.74 -18.85 -5.63
C SER A 90 4.62 -18.04 -6.59
N THR A 91 4.34 -18.11 -7.89
CA THR A 91 5.08 -17.34 -8.90
C THR A 91 4.88 -15.82 -8.70
N ALA A 92 3.64 -15.41 -8.42
CA ALA A 92 3.30 -14.02 -8.17
C ALA A 92 4.01 -13.46 -6.94
N ILE A 93 4.05 -14.19 -5.83
CA ILE A 93 4.76 -13.77 -4.61
C ILE A 93 6.25 -13.53 -4.89
N TRP A 94 6.92 -14.46 -5.58
CA TRP A 94 8.33 -14.30 -5.90
C TRP A 94 8.59 -13.11 -6.82
N LEU A 95 7.71 -12.87 -7.78
CA LEU A 95 7.81 -11.73 -8.69
C LEU A 95 7.62 -10.40 -7.94
N PHE A 96 6.58 -10.30 -7.09
CA PHE A 96 6.35 -9.08 -6.29
C PHE A 96 7.39 -8.87 -5.20
N PHE A 97 7.93 -9.94 -4.63
CA PHE A 97 9.05 -9.88 -3.70
C PHE A 97 10.29 -9.28 -4.38
N GLY A 98 10.67 -9.81 -5.54
CA GLY A 98 11.81 -9.30 -6.30
C GLY A 98 11.61 -7.85 -6.74
N LEU A 99 10.46 -7.52 -7.33
CA LEU A 99 10.16 -6.17 -7.79
C LEU A 99 10.07 -5.18 -6.63
N GLY A 100 9.38 -5.54 -5.55
CA GLY A 100 9.26 -4.71 -4.35
C GLY A 100 10.62 -4.48 -3.67
N LEU A 101 11.47 -5.52 -3.62
CA LEU A 101 12.83 -5.41 -3.09
C LEU A 101 13.67 -4.44 -3.94
N VAL A 102 13.66 -4.60 -5.26
CA VAL A 102 14.40 -3.72 -6.18
C VAL A 102 13.94 -2.27 -6.02
N CYS A 103 12.63 -2.01 -6.03
CA CYS A 103 12.09 -0.65 -5.85
C CYS A 103 12.44 -0.06 -4.48
N SER A 104 12.36 -0.86 -3.41
CA SER A 104 12.72 -0.44 -2.05
C SER A 104 14.21 -0.11 -1.93
N VAL A 105 15.07 -0.97 -2.46
CA VAL A 105 16.54 -0.77 -2.47
C VAL A 105 16.90 0.46 -3.31
N LEU A 106 16.31 0.62 -4.50
CA LEU A 106 16.50 1.81 -5.34
C LEU A 106 16.10 3.08 -4.59
N MET A 107 14.92 3.07 -3.95
CA MET A 107 14.44 4.22 -3.19
C MET A 107 15.35 4.54 -2.01
N PHE A 108 15.87 3.53 -1.30
CA PHE A 108 16.74 3.72 -0.15
C PHE A 108 18.12 4.28 -0.54
N PHE A 109 18.81 3.65 -1.50
CA PHE A 109 20.16 4.04 -1.88
C PHE A 109 20.22 5.27 -2.80
N ARG A 110 19.17 5.54 -3.56
CA ARG A 110 19.11 6.68 -4.49
C ARG A 110 18.21 7.80 -3.98
N ALA A 111 17.90 7.82 -2.70
CA ALA A 111 17.00 8.81 -2.09
C ALA A 111 17.45 10.25 -2.36
N ASP A 112 18.74 10.54 -2.27
CA ASP A 112 19.30 11.87 -2.55
C ASP A 112 19.10 12.28 -4.01
N ALA A 113 19.34 11.37 -4.96
CA ALA A 113 19.14 11.63 -6.38
C ALA A 113 17.65 11.86 -6.70
N LEU A 114 16.77 11.04 -6.11
CA LEU A 114 15.32 11.17 -6.28
C LEU A 114 14.78 12.47 -5.68
N ALA A 115 15.27 12.85 -4.50
CA ALA A 115 14.88 14.11 -3.83
C ALA A 115 15.35 15.34 -4.63
N ARG A 116 16.58 15.31 -5.17
CA ARG A 116 17.12 16.39 -6.05
C ARG A 116 16.34 16.50 -7.35
N PHE A 117 15.89 15.38 -7.92
CA PHE A 117 15.07 15.40 -9.13
C PHE A 117 13.76 16.18 -8.94
N LEU A 118 13.19 16.19 -7.74
CA LEU A 118 12.03 17.00 -7.37
C LEU A 118 12.39 18.37 -6.76
N ASN A 119 13.65 18.83 -6.93
CA ASN A 119 14.16 20.09 -6.40
C ASN A 119 14.02 20.26 -4.88
N ASN A 120 14.01 19.16 -4.12
CA ASN A 120 13.85 19.17 -2.67
C ASN A 120 14.82 18.19 -1.99
N SER A 121 16.11 18.57 -1.94
CA SER A 121 17.17 17.73 -1.37
C SER A 121 16.96 17.38 0.12
N LEU A 122 16.26 18.22 0.87
CA LEU A 122 15.97 17.98 2.29
C LEU A 122 14.96 16.87 2.53
N ALA A 123 14.20 16.49 1.51
CA ALA A 123 13.26 15.36 1.59
C ALA A 123 13.93 13.97 1.53
N ALA A 124 15.24 13.88 1.30
CA ALA A 124 15.94 12.61 1.11
C ALA A 124 15.76 11.64 2.29
N THR A 125 15.85 12.13 3.53
CA THR A 125 15.64 11.32 4.73
C THR A 125 14.20 10.78 4.81
N ALA A 126 13.21 11.58 4.43
CA ALA A 126 11.81 11.15 4.39
C ALA A 126 11.59 10.08 3.29
N VAL A 127 12.28 10.21 2.16
CA VAL A 127 12.27 9.20 1.07
C VAL A 127 12.86 7.87 1.56
N GLN A 128 14.00 7.91 2.27
CA GLN A 128 14.62 6.70 2.84
C GLN A 128 13.69 6.02 3.86
N ALA A 129 13.02 6.79 4.71
CA ALA A 129 12.09 6.26 5.71
C ALA A 129 10.88 5.55 5.07
N LEU A 130 10.44 5.97 3.87
CA LEU A 130 9.33 5.35 3.15
C LEU A 130 9.76 4.13 2.30
N ALA A 131 11.06 3.91 2.07
CA ALA A 131 11.54 2.83 1.23
C ALA A 131 11.05 1.43 1.65
N PRO A 132 11.10 1.01 2.93
CA PRO A 132 10.60 -0.30 3.34
C PRO A 132 9.07 -0.44 3.17
N ALA A 133 8.33 0.67 3.20
CA ALA A 133 6.88 0.65 2.97
C ALA A 133 6.53 0.21 1.55
N VAL A 134 7.33 0.60 0.53
CA VAL A 134 7.14 0.15 -0.86
C VAL A 134 7.17 -1.37 -0.95
N PHE A 135 8.14 -2.01 -0.32
CA PHE A 135 8.26 -3.47 -0.30
C PHE A 135 7.03 -4.13 0.32
N CYS A 136 6.60 -3.68 1.50
CA CYS A 136 5.42 -4.22 2.19
C CYS A 136 4.15 -4.06 1.36
N VAL A 137 3.96 -2.89 0.73
CA VAL A 137 2.75 -2.63 -0.07
C VAL A 137 2.74 -3.43 -1.37
N CYS A 138 3.90 -3.69 -1.98
CA CYS A 138 3.99 -4.61 -3.12
C CYS A 138 3.51 -6.03 -2.75
N LEU A 139 3.94 -6.57 -1.62
CA LEU A 139 3.47 -7.87 -1.15
C LEU A 139 1.96 -7.88 -0.85
N LEU A 140 1.46 -6.83 -0.23
CA LEU A 140 0.01 -6.66 0.01
C LEU A 140 -0.78 -6.59 -1.29
N ALA A 141 -0.25 -5.93 -2.33
CA ALA A 141 -0.90 -5.85 -3.64
C ALA A 141 -1.02 -7.23 -4.30
N CYS A 142 0.00 -8.09 -4.16
CA CYS A 142 -0.06 -9.48 -4.61
C CYS A 142 -1.17 -10.26 -3.92
N MET A 143 -1.24 -10.19 -2.58
CA MET A 143 -2.27 -10.85 -1.77
C MET A 143 -3.69 -10.38 -2.15
N ARG A 144 -3.86 -9.07 -2.33
CA ARG A 144 -5.13 -8.46 -2.75
C ARG A 144 -5.54 -8.94 -4.15
N GLY A 145 -4.63 -8.97 -5.11
CA GLY A 145 -4.90 -9.47 -6.47
C GLY A 145 -5.35 -10.94 -6.46
N TYR A 146 -4.70 -11.76 -5.66
CA TYR A 146 -5.05 -13.18 -5.52
C TYR A 146 -6.44 -13.41 -4.91
N THR A 147 -6.76 -12.73 -3.80
CA THR A 147 -8.07 -12.86 -3.13
C THR A 147 -9.22 -12.31 -3.97
N GLN A 148 -8.99 -11.22 -4.69
CA GLN A 148 -9.95 -10.68 -5.66
C GLN A 148 -10.20 -11.66 -6.81
N GLY A 149 -9.16 -12.34 -7.31
CA GLY A 149 -9.27 -13.37 -8.34
C GLY A 149 -10.09 -14.60 -7.91
N GLN A 150 -10.15 -14.87 -6.62
CA GLN A 150 -11.03 -15.92 -6.06
C GLN A 150 -12.49 -15.48 -5.89
N GLY A 151 -12.83 -14.24 -6.25
CA GLY A 151 -14.16 -13.67 -6.05
C GLY A 151 -14.46 -13.27 -4.61
N ASN A 152 -13.45 -13.25 -3.72
CA ASN A 152 -13.60 -12.80 -2.34
C ASN A 152 -12.99 -11.39 -2.17
N MET A 153 -13.85 -10.38 -2.14
CA MET A 153 -13.43 -8.97 -2.00
C MET A 153 -13.26 -8.53 -0.54
N THR A 154 -13.80 -9.29 0.42
CA THR A 154 -13.78 -8.94 1.84
C THR A 154 -12.39 -8.78 2.42
N PRO A 155 -11.39 -9.70 2.18
CA PRO A 155 -10.05 -9.53 2.73
C PRO A 155 -9.36 -8.26 2.21
N THR A 156 -9.59 -7.90 0.95
CA THR A 156 -9.07 -6.66 0.37
C THR A 156 -9.67 -5.43 1.06
N ALA A 157 -10.99 -5.38 1.22
CA ALA A 157 -11.69 -4.29 1.90
C ALA A 157 -11.21 -4.13 3.35
N VAL A 158 -11.17 -5.22 4.11
CA VAL A 158 -10.71 -5.22 5.51
C VAL A 158 -9.26 -4.76 5.62
N SER A 159 -8.37 -5.26 4.75
CA SER A 159 -6.95 -4.87 4.78
C SER A 159 -6.74 -3.38 4.50
N GLN A 160 -7.54 -2.77 3.60
CA GLN A 160 -7.46 -1.34 3.31
C GLN A 160 -7.95 -0.49 4.47
N VAL A 161 -9.08 -0.86 5.09
CA VAL A 161 -9.61 -0.16 6.25
C VAL A 161 -8.65 -0.27 7.44
N LEU A 162 -8.12 -1.47 7.70
CA LEU A 162 -7.15 -1.70 8.77
C LEU A 162 -5.87 -0.87 8.56
N GLU A 163 -5.35 -0.83 7.33
CA GLU A 163 -4.20 0.02 6.97
C GLU A 163 -4.47 1.50 7.25
N ALA A 164 -5.65 2.00 6.87
CA ALA A 164 -6.03 3.39 7.12
C ALA A 164 -6.18 3.70 8.63
N LEU A 165 -6.76 2.77 9.40
CA LEU A 165 -6.88 2.89 10.87
C LEU A 165 -5.51 2.86 11.55
N LEU A 166 -4.59 1.99 11.13
CA LEU A 166 -3.22 1.95 11.66
C LEU A 166 -2.45 3.22 11.34
N LYS A 167 -2.61 3.78 10.14
CA LYS A 167 -2.03 5.09 9.79
C LYS A 167 -2.56 6.20 10.71
N LEU A 168 -3.85 6.22 10.99
CA LEU A 168 -4.45 7.19 11.90
C LEU A 168 -4.00 6.97 13.35
N GLY A 169 -4.10 5.73 13.86
CA GLY A 169 -3.86 5.41 15.28
C GLY A 169 -2.39 5.37 15.68
N ILE A 170 -1.48 5.01 14.77
CA ILE A 170 -0.05 4.93 15.04
C ILE A 170 0.70 6.09 14.39
N GLY A 171 0.34 6.46 13.16
CA GLY A 171 1.04 7.48 12.41
C GLY A 171 0.94 8.88 13.00
N LEU A 172 -0.23 9.30 13.48
CA LEU A 172 -0.40 10.61 14.12
C LEU A 172 0.33 10.73 15.46
N PRO A 173 0.17 9.81 16.43
CA PRO A 173 0.91 9.86 17.69
C PRO A 173 2.41 9.79 17.48
N LEU A 174 2.87 8.98 16.54
CA LEU A 174 4.30 8.87 16.23
C LEU A 174 4.85 10.18 15.63
N ALA A 175 4.15 10.79 14.70
CA ALA A 175 4.53 12.08 14.13
C ALA A 175 4.59 13.19 15.19
N TRP A 176 3.60 13.24 16.06
CA TRP A 176 3.58 14.18 17.19
C TRP A 176 4.74 13.96 18.16
N TYR A 177 4.99 12.69 18.53
CA TYR A 177 6.05 12.32 19.46
C TYR A 177 7.45 12.66 18.92
N VAL A 178 7.73 12.32 17.65
CA VAL A 178 9.02 12.60 16.99
C VAL A 178 9.26 14.11 16.88
N LEU A 179 8.25 14.90 16.49
CA LEU A 179 8.38 16.35 16.43
C LEU A 179 8.57 16.99 17.80
N HIS A 180 7.88 16.48 18.83
CA HIS A 180 8.03 17.00 20.19
C HIS A 180 9.43 16.75 20.76
N ILE A 181 10.00 15.56 20.49
CA ILE A 181 11.39 15.27 20.85
C ILE A 181 12.35 16.15 20.05
N CYS A 182 12.15 16.31 18.76
CA CYS A 182 13.02 17.12 17.92
C CYS A 182 13.04 18.60 18.37
N LEU A 183 11.87 19.14 18.76
CA LEU A 183 11.76 20.50 19.31
C LEU A 183 12.38 20.64 20.72
N LEU A 184 12.48 19.56 21.50
CA LEU A 184 13.14 19.57 22.81
C LEU A 184 14.68 19.51 22.71
N TYR A 185 15.21 19.05 21.56
CA TYR A 185 16.66 18.92 21.33
C TYR A 185 17.25 20.07 20.48
N THR A 186 16.43 21.02 20.02
CA THR A 186 16.88 22.24 19.32
C THR A 186 16.71 23.46 20.18
#